data_08b520f8742a0aa105b006442dd89ca4
#
_entry.id   08b520f8742a0aa105b006442dd89ca4
#
_cell.length_a   1.000
_cell.length_b   1.000
_cell.length_c   1.000
_cell.angle_alpha   90.00
_cell.angle_beta   90.00
_cell.angle_gamma   90.00
#
_symmetry.space_group_name_H-M   'P 1'
#
loop_
_entity.id
_entity.type
_entity.pdbx_description
1 polymer ?
#
loop_
_entity_poly.entity_id
_entity_poly.type
_entity_poly.pdbx_seq_one_letter_code
_entity_poly.pdbx_strand_id
1 'polypeptide(L)'
;MGSTYNDGDCKPVGSYPPTGIDVLIVGTGLAGLTASIECIRKGHNVRMLERMGDINTAGDMYFMGHSAIQFFRHWPELSEEYEKISMSNAWLETFKHSGEQTIPPMKVSDRLRRAGMDPNTPPGRFQIRPLVYKMFVRQVEKLGVKIHFGKKVVDYSEDEPRQKAVAITDQGERFEADIVIAADGVGSKSQRLVGGQVRARSSGRAMWRAAFASEHLDKSPEVKNFFGRMAGENKDEPIIRTFLGPGTYALALTRPGTFIWIMNHDVTGSEEESWTHTVEFDEVVNNMDKGVGPVPWAPIFKELVKVTPPKTILNFELFWRNPQPSWCSPGGRVVQIGDAAHSFLPASGNGATQAIEDAVSLASCLQIGGKGSIPLSVRTHIRFRFIRCACAQKLGFSNAELLQDTDWNKVKLDPKRAQPKLPSWIWKHDPEKYAYENYDKMAETIKQGIPFDQVDTVPPNYPPGYRYKAWSIDEIMEDVRNGRPIQLGDGDWE
;
A
#
# COMPACT_ATOMS: atom_id res chain seq x y z
N MET A 1 -7.29 -32.31 -11.57
CA MET A 1 -7.47 -32.82 -10.20
C MET A 1 -7.53 -31.60 -9.30
N GLY A 2 -8.72 -31.22 -8.83
CA GLY A 2 -8.87 -30.05 -7.97
C GLY A 2 -8.18 -30.27 -6.64
N SER A 3 -7.22 -29.43 -6.33
CA SER A 3 -6.57 -29.39 -5.01
C SER A 3 -7.59 -28.85 -4.00
N THR A 4 -8.08 -29.72 -3.12
CA THR A 4 -8.87 -29.30 -1.96
C THR A 4 -7.92 -28.58 -0.98
N TYR A 5 -8.02 -27.25 -0.92
CA TYR A 5 -7.33 -26.44 0.08
C TYR A 5 -7.97 -26.69 1.45
N ASN A 6 -7.23 -27.31 2.36
CA ASN A 6 -7.63 -27.46 3.74
C ASN A 6 -6.92 -26.40 4.61
N ASP A 7 -7.66 -25.64 5.41
CA ASP A 7 -7.11 -24.66 6.36
C ASP A 7 -6.07 -25.24 7.36
N GLY A 8 -5.99 -26.56 7.47
CA GLY A 8 -4.99 -27.26 8.27
C GLY A 8 -3.62 -27.46 7.59
N ASP A 9 -3.52 -27.16 6.29
CA ASP A 9 -2.28 -27.35 5.53
C ASP A 9 -1.40 -26.09 5.51
N CYS A 10 -1.07 -25.55 6.68
CA CYS A 10 0.07 -24.64 6.81
C CYS A 10 1.35 -25.39 6.42
N LYS A 11 1.71 -25.33 5.14
CA LYS A 11 2.94 -25.97 4.67
C LYS A 11 4.13 -25.07 4.97
N PRO A 12 5.08 -25.52 5.82
CA PRO A 12 6.30 -24.78 6.09
C PRO A 12 7.15 -24.65 4.81
N VAL A 13 8.18 -23.80 4.88
CA VAL A 13 9.17 -23.66 3.80
C VAL A 13 9.70 -25.02 3.37
N GLY A 14 9.76 -25.27 2.07
CA GLY A 14 10.22 -26.55 1.50
C GLY A 14 9.14 -27.62 1.36
N SER A 15 7.89 -27.35 1.73
CA SER A 15 6.80 -28.32 1.56
C SER A 15 6.14 -28.30 0.18
N TYR A 16 6.36 -27.25 -0.62
CA TYR A 16 6.01 -27.27 -2.02
C TYR A 16 7.18 -27.86 -2.84
N PRO A 17 6.91 -28.76 -3.77
CA PRO A 17 7.96 -29.29 -4.64
C PRO A 17 8.55 -28.17 -5.49
N PRO A 18 9.85 -28.26 -5.85
CA PRO A 18 10.46 -27.31 -6.75
C PRO A 18 9.70 -27.22 -8.08
N THR A 19 9.30 -26.04 -8.48
CA THR A 19 8.55 -25.79 -9.73
C THR A 19 9.47 -25.70 -10.95
N GLY A 20 10.77 -25.46 -10.73
CA GLY A 20 11.74 -25.15 -11.76
C GLY A 20 11.53 -23.80 -12.44
N ILE A 21 10.68 -22.93 -11.88
CA ILE A 21 10.47 -21.57 -12.38
C ILE A 21 11.55 -20.66 -11.82
N ASP A 22 12.30 -20.00 -12.70
CA ASP A 22 13.24 -18.95 -12.35
C ASP A 22 12.53 -17.60 -12.36
N VAL A 23 12.47 -16.95 -11.21
CA VAL A 23 11.82 -15.67 -10.98
C VAL A 23 12.88 -14.60 -10.74
N LEU A 24 12.84 -13.53 -11.52
CA LEU A 24 13.62 -12.31 -11.28
C LEU A 24 12.68 -11.21 -10.79
N ILE A 25 12.95 -10.66 -9.61
CA ILE A 25 12.17 -9.59 -9.02
C ILE A 25 12.97 -8.28 -9.09
N VAL A 26 12.36 -7.23 -9.64
CA VAL A 26 12.96 -5.90 -9.73
C VAL A 26 12.32 -4.98 -8.70
N GLY A 27 13.11 -4.52 -7.74
CA GLY A 27 12.69 -3.68 -6.62
C GLY A 27 12.51 -4.45 -5.33
N THR A 28 13.00 -3.86 -4.22
CA THR A 28 12.90 -4.38 -2.86
C THR A 28 11.85 -3.66 -2.01
N GLY A 29 10.82 -3.07 -2.63
CA GLY A 29 9.65 -2.57 -1.92
C GLY A 29 8.84 -3.72 -1.29
N LEU A 30 7.75 -3.40 -0.56
CA LEU A 30 6.91 -4.42 0.10
C LEU A 30 6.40 -5.48 -0.88
N ALA A 31 6.00 -5.08 -2.09
CA ALA A 31 5.57 -6.00 -3.14
C ALA A 31 6.67 -7.00 -3.50
N GLY A 32 7.88 -6.50 -3.79
CA GLY A 32 9.00 -7.33 -4.22
C GLY A 32 9.52 -8.25 -3.12
N LEU A 33 9.66 -7.74 -1.89
CA LEU A 33 10.08 -8.55 -0.75
C LEU A 33 9.05 -9.65 -0.42
N THR A 34 7.75 -9.33 -0.42
CA THR A 34 6.70 -10.33 -0.22
C THR A 34 6.68 -11.36 -1.36
N ALA A 35 6.81 -10.90 -2.61
CA ALA A 35 6.89 -11.81 -3.75
C ALA A 35 8.08 -12.78 -3.64
N SER A 36 9.23 -12.27 -3.16
CA SER A 36 10.40 -13.11 -2.90
C SER A 36 10.11 -14.20 -1.87
N ILE A 37 9.56 -13.82 -0.71
CA ILE A 37 9.22 -14.73 0.38
C ILE A 37 8.23 -15.81 -0.09
N GLU A 38 7.15 -15.40 -0.75
CA GLU A 38 6.10 -16.31 -1.18
C GLU A 38 6.51 -17.17 -2.38
N CYS A 39 7.29 -16.65 -3.33
CA CYS A 39 7.84 -17.43 -4.42
C CYS A 39 8.78 -18.56 -3.92
N ILE A 40 9.64 -18.27 -2.95
CA ILE A 40 10.49 -19.31 -2.32
C ILE A 40 9.62 -20.36 -1.62
N ARG A 41 8.63 -19.94 -0.84
CA ARG A 41 7.71 -20.87 -0.16
C ARG A 41 7.00 -21.80 -1.15
N LYS A 42 6.61 -21.26 -2.32
CA LYS A 42 5.92 -21.99 -3.40
C LYS A 42 6.85 -22.82 -4.30
N GLY A 43 8.15 -22.90 -3.98
CA GLY A 43 9.12 -23.76 -4.68
C GLY A 43 9.73 -23.13 -5.94
N HIS A 44 9.67 -21.82 -6.10
CA HIS A 44 10.33 -21.12 -7.20
C HIS A 44 11.76 -20.72 -6.83
N ASN A 45 12.62 -20.57 -7.84
CA ASN A 45 13.96 -20.01 -7.69
C ASN A 45 13.89 -18.48 -7.82
N VAL A 46 14.44 -17.73 -6.85
CA VAL A 46 14.30 -16.28 -6.81
C VAL A 46 15.64 -15.57 -6.80
N ARG A 47 15.74 -14.51 -7.60
CA ARG A 47 16.81 -13.49 -7.55
C ARG A 47 16.16 -12.10 -7.54
N MET A 48 16.81 -11.14 -6.88
CA MET A 48 16.29 -9.77 -6.79
C MET A 48 17.31 -8.75 -7.30
N LEU A 49 16.80 -7.66 -7.91
CA LEU A 49 17.57 -6.48 -8.28
C LEU A 49 17.05 -5.27 -7.51
N GLU A 50 17.97 -4.44 -7.00
CA GLU A 50 17.64 -3.19 -6.32
C GLU A 50 18.52 -2.06 -6.85
N ARG A 51 17.88 -0.91 -7.15
CA ARG A 51 18.58 0.27 -7.66
C ARG A 51 19.49 0.96 -6.64
N MET A 52 19.10 0.92 -5.37
CA MET A 52 19.89 1.51 -4.27
C MET A 52 21.13 0.67 -4.00
N GLY A 53 22.18 1.33 -3.51
CA GLY A 53 23.43 0.64 -3.15
C GLY A 53 23.32 -0.17 -1.86
N ASP A 54 22.28 0.04 -1.06
CA ASP A 54 22.03 -0.61 0.22
C ASP A 54 20.55 -0.54 0.58
N ILE A 55 20.18 -1.14 1.69
CA ILE A 55 18.83 -1.17 2.26
C ILE A 55 18.35 0.25 2.59
N ASN A 56 17.27 0.68 1.94
CA ASN A 56 16.68 1.98 2.17
C ASN A 56 15.60 1.93 3.28
N THR A 57 15.96 2.38 4.46
CA THR A 57 15.06 2.45 5.63
C THR A 57 14.32 3.79 5.74
N ALA A 58 14.33 4.64 4.72
CA ALA A 58 13.56 5.88 4.72
C ALA A 58 12.04 5.58 4.74
N GLY A 59 11.30 6.49 5.34
CA GLY A 59 9.85 6.42 5.42
C GLY A 59 9.34 6.54 6.84
N ASP A 60 8.04 6.66 6.95
CA ASP A 60 7.33 6.91 8.19
C ASP A 60 6.35 5.77 8.53
N MET A 61 5.06 6.00 8.38
CA MET A 61 4.03 5.02 8.70
C MET A 61 3.09 4.78 7.53
N TYR A 62 2.46 3.62 7.54
CA TYR A 62 1.36 3.26 6.65
C TYR A 62 0.38 2.31 7.37
N PHE A 63 -0.80 2.17 6.80
CA PHE A 63 -1.77 1.19 7.26
C PHE A 63 -1.59 -0.12 6.50
N MET A 64 -1.57 -1.24 7.24
CA MET A 64 -1.52 -2.59 6.68
C MET A 64 -2.80 -3.33 7.03
N GLY A 65 -3.58 -3.68 6.02
CA GLY A 65 -4.85 -4.40 6.16
C GLY A 65 -4.66 -5.85 6.59
N HIS A 66 -5.68 -6.41 7.22
CA HIS A 66 -5.65 -7.80 7.71
C HIS A 66 -5.41 -8.80 6.57
N SER A 67 -6.00 -8.59 5.40
CA SER A 67 -5.78 -9.43 4.22
C SER A 67 -4.30 -9.55 3.81
N ALA A 68 -3.52 -8.48 4.03
CA ALA A 68 -2.10 -8.46 3.73
C ALA A 68 -1.25 -9.29 4.69
N ILE A 69 -1.69 -9.50 5.92
CA ILE A 69 -0.91 -10.22 6.94
C ILE A 69 -1.31 -11.70 7.08
N GLN A 70 -2.32 -12.15 6.35
CA GLN A 70 -2.78 -13.53 6.45
C GLN A 70 -1.71 -14.54 6.04
N PHE A 71 -0.80 -14.21 5.13
CA PHE A 71 0.28 -15.12 4.75
C PHE A 71 1.30 -15.36 5.87
N PHE A 72 1.33 -14.52 6.93
CA PHE A 72 2.18 -14.73 8.12
C PHE A 72 1.87 -16.05 8.83
N ARG A 73 0.68 -16.65 8.64
CA ARG A 73 0.36 -17.99 9.15
C ARG A 73 1.35 -19.07 8.71
N HIS A 74 2.04 -18.84 7.59
CA HIS A 74 3.07 -19.74 7.07
C HIS A 74 4.48 -19.43 7.62
N TRP A 75 4.63 -18.34 8.38
CA TRP A 75 5.89 -17.79 8.85
C TRP A 75 5.80 -17.41 10.34
N PRO A 76 5.79 -18.40 11.28
CA PRO A 76 5.57 -18.11 12.71
C PRO A 76 6.53 -17.06 13.28
N GLU A 77 7.82 -17.11 12.93
CA GLU A 77 8.81 -16.15 13.41
C GLU A 77 8.56 -14.73 12.87
N LEU A 78 8.15 -14.63 11.61
CA LEU A 78 7.77 -13.35 10.99
C LEU A 78 6.50 -12.79 11.64
N SER A 79 5.53 -13.63 11.93
CA SER A 79 4.31 -13.28 12.65
C SER A 79 4.63 -12.76 14.06
N GLU A 80 5.48 -13.44 14.80
CA GLU A 80 5.92 -13.02 16.13
C GLU A 80 6.66 -11.67 16.11
N GLU A 81 7.56 -11.47 15.15
CA GLU A 81 8.27 -10.21 14.99
C GLU A 81 7.31 -9.08 14.59
N TYR A 82 6.35 -9.36 13.71
CA TYR A 82 5.32 -8.39 13.32
C TYR A 82 4.48 -7.94 14.52
N GLU A 83 4.05 -8.86 15.39
CA GLU A 83 3.29 -8.51 16.60
C GLU A 83 4.10 -7.59 17.54
N LYS A 84 5.41 -7.82 17.66
CA LYS A 84 6.30 -6.99 18.49
C LYS A 84 6.47 -5.56 17.98
N ILE A 85 6.47 -5.38 16.66
CA ILE A 85 6.67 -4.05 16.04
C ILE A 85 5.36 -3.34 15.72
N SER A 86 4.23 -4.05 15.69
CA SER A 86 2.93 -3.50 15.32
C SER A 86 2.33 -2.64 16.44
N MET A 87 1.51 -1.67 16.06
CA MET A 87 0.84 -0.77 17.00
C MET A 87 -0.56 -1.28 17.36
N SER A 88 -0.63 -2.47 17.97
CA SER A 88 -1.88 -3.13 18.36
C SER A 88 -2.62 -2.41 19.48
N ASN A 89 -1.88 -1.70 20.35
CA ASN A 89 -2.40 -0.98 21.53
C ASN A 89 -2.51 0.54 21.31
N ALA A 90 -2.50 1.02 20.06
CA ALA A 90 -2.56 2.44 19.76
C ALA A 90 -3.89 3.09 20.20
N TRP A 91 -3.80 4.37 20.52
CA TRP A 91 -4.92 5.26 20.78
C TRP A 91 -5.12 6.23 19.63
N LEU A 92 -6.35 6.64 19.38
CA LEU A 92 -6.72 7.59 18.34
C LEU A 92 -7.32 8.83 18.99
N GLU A 93 -6.88 10.01 18.53
CA GLU A 93 -7.45 11.32 18.86
C GLU A 93 -7.74 12.07 17.57
N THR A 94 -8.81 12.86 17.54
CA THR A 94 -9.13 13.67 16.35
C THR A 94 -9.34 15.12 16.72
N PHE A 95 -8.76 15.99 15.92
CA PHE A 95 -8.79 17.45 16.07
C PHE A 95 -9.24 18.09 14.76
N LYS A 96 -9.81 19.29 14.85
CA LYS A 96 -9.80 20.22 13.72
C LYS A 96 -8.37 20.70 13.49
N HIS A 97 -8.06 21.11 12.27
CA HIS A 97 -6.74 21.69 11.96
C HIS A 97 -6.41 22.92 12.86
N SER A 98 -7.45 23.62 13.35
CA SER A 98 -7.34 24.73 14.30
C SER A 98 -6.92 24.32 15.73
N GLY A 99 -6.82 23.02 16.03
CA GLY A 99 -6.45 22.49 17.34
C GLY A 99 -7.60 22.15 18.27
N GLU A 100 -8.85 22.42 17.88
CA GLU A 100 -10.02 22.00 18.66
C GLU A 100 -10.17 20.47 18.63
N GLN A 101 -10.15 19.84 19.79
CA GLN A 101 -10.36 18.39 19.91
C GLN A 101 -11.84 18.05 19.66
N THR A 102 -12.10 17.16 18.72
CA THR A 102 -13.47 16.78 18.31
C THR A 102 -13.83 15.36 18.76
N ILE A 103 -12.87 14.46 18.79
CA ILE A 103 -13.05 13.10 19.29
C ILE A 103 -11.98 12.86 20.37
N PRO A 104 -12.40 12.54 21.61
CA PRO A 104 -11.49 12.28 22.72
C PRO A 104 -10.66 11.01 22.47
N PRO A 105 -9.55 10.85 23.22
CA PRO A 105 -8.70 9.67 23.11
C PRO A 105 -9.50 8.39 23.30
N MET A 106 -9.31 7.44 22.40
CA MET A 106 -9.91 6.12 22.48
C MET A 106 -8.95 5.05 21.99
N LYS A 107 -8.82 3.97 22.73
CA LYS A 107 -8.01 2.82 22.30
C LYS A 107 -8.63 2.17 21.06
N VAL A 108 -7.80 1.79 20.09
CA VAL A 108 -8.26 1.15 18.84
C VAL A 108 -9.12 -0.07 19.14
N SER A 109 -8.70 -0.91 20.10
CA SER A 109 -9.47 -2.09 20.51
C SER A 109 -10.89 -1.76 21.03
N ASP A 110 -11.05 -0.67 21.79
CA ASP A 110 -12.35 -0.25 22.31
C ASP A 110 -13.24 0.31 21.20
N ARG A 111 -12.61 1.01 20.24
CA ARG A 111 -13.33 1.48 19.06
C ARG A 111 -13.86 0.33 18.22
N LEU A 112 -13.06 -0.72 18.03
CA LEU A 112 -13.46 -1.93 17.32
C LEU A 112 -14.63 -2.63 18.04
N ARG A 113 -14.55 -2.81 19.36
CA ARG A 113 -15.66 -3.38 20.15
C ARG A 113 -16.96 -2.59 20.01
N ARG A 114 -16.88 -1.25 20.05
CA ARG A 114 -18.06 -0.37 19.83
C ARG A 114 -18.65 -0.48 18.43
N ALA A 115 -17.81 -0.81 17.44
CA ALA A 115 -18.24 -1.08 16.07
C ALA A 115 -18.72 -2.53 15.85
N GLY A 116 -18.76 -3.37 16.90
CA GLY A 116 -19.14 -4.79 16.80
C GLY A 116 -18.07 -5.67 16.13
N MET A 117 -16.82 -5.20 16.09
CA MET A 117 -15.70 -5.94 15.50
C MET A 117 -14.87 -6.63 16.59
N ASP A 118 -14.26 -7.75 16.26
CA ASP A 118 -13.30 -8.43 17.13
C ASP A 118 -11.97 -7.65 17.16
N PRO A 119 -11.52 -7.16 18.32
CA PRO A 119 -10.25 -6.46 18.44
C PRO A 119 -9.02 -7.35 18.24
N ASN A 120 -9.16 -8.68 18.28
CA ASN A 120 -8.08 -9.63 18.00
C ASN A 120 -7.84 -9.81 16.48
N THR A 121 -8.88 -9.56 15.68
CA THR A 121 -8.83 -9.58 14.23
C THR A 121 -9.21 -8.22 13.64
N PRO A 122 -8.42 -7.18 13.92
CA PRO A 122 -8.72 -5.83 13.43
C PRO A 122 -8.64 -5.79 11.90
N PRO A 123 -9.38 -4.88 11.25
CA PRO A 123 -9.30 -4.70 9.79
C PRO A 123 -7.88 -4.39 9.27
N GLY A 124 -7.02 -3.91 10.14
CA GLY A 124 -5.61 -3.64 9.89
C GLY A 124 -5.00 -2.84 11.03
N ARG A 125 -3.71 -2.53 10.88
CA ARG A 125 -2.94 -1.79 11.88
C ARG A 125 -2.00 -0.79 11.22
N PHE A 126 -1.75 0.33 11.89
CA PHE A 126 -0.66 1.22 11.49
C PHE A 126 0.69 0.58 11.78
N GLN A 127 1.62 0.77 10.86
CA GLN A 127 2.96 0.20 10.90
C GLN A 127 4.00 1.29 10.66
N ILE A 128 5.17 1.13 11.27
CA ILE A 128 6.36 1.94 10.97
C ILE A 128 7.08 1.28 9.79
N ARG A 129 7.11 1.97 8.65
CA ARG A 129 7.68 1.46 7.40
C ARG A 129 9.11 0.90 7.57
N PRO A 130 10.07 1.61 8.16
CA PRO A 130 11.41 1.09 8.40
C PRO A 130 11.47 -0.24 9.16
N LEU A 131 10.60 -0.42 10.16
CA LEU A 131 10.60 -1.63 10.98
C LEU A 131 10.11 -2.84 10.19
N VAL A 132 8.99 -2.68 9.50
CA VAL A 132 8.45 -3.76 8.65
C VAL A 132 9.40 -4.05 7.49
N TYR A 133 9.96 -3.03 6.86
CA TYR A 133 10.93 -3.20 5.78
C TYR A 133 12.14 -4.04 6.23
N LYS A 134 12.75 -3.70 7.37
CA LYS A 134 13.86 -4.47 7.95
C LYS A 134 13.47 -5.91 8.27
N MET A 135 12.27 -6.11 8.80
CA MET A 135 11.73 -7.44 9.10
C MET A 135 11.65 -8.30 7.83
N PHE A 136 11.09 -7.76 6.74
CA PHE A 136 11.01 -8.48 5.46
C PHE A 136 12.38 -8.74 4.84
N VAL A 137 13.31 -7.76 4.89
CA VAL A 137 14.67 -7.96 4.36
C VAL A 137 15.37 -9.08 5.10
N ARG A 138 15.34 -9.09 6.45
CA ARG A 138 15.92 -10.20 7.23
C ARG A 138 15.33 -11.55 6.87
N GLN A 139 14.02 -11.61 6.60
CA GLN A 139 13.36 -12.84 6.17
C GLN A 139 13.86 -13.30 4.80
N VAL A 140 14.01 -12.39 3.84
CA VAL A 140 14.55 -12.67 2.50
C VAL A 140 15.99 -13.16 2.58
N GLU A 141 16.84 -12.52 3.39
CA GLU A 141 18.22 -12.96 3.64
C GLU A 141 18.29 -14.33 4.29
N LYS A 142 17.44 -14.59 5.29
CA LYS A 142 17.33 -15.89 5.97
C LYS A 142 16.94 -17.02 5.01
N LEU A 143 16.15 -16.71 3.98
CA LEU A 143 15.77 -17.64 2.92
C LEU A 143 16.89 -17.86 1.87
N GLY A 144 18.03 -17.20 2.00
CA GLY A 144 19.16 -17.30 1.10
C GLY A 144 18.94 -16.64 -0.26
N VAL A 145 17.95 -15.74 -0.38
CA VAL A 145 17.70 -15.03 -1.63
C VAL A 145 18.75 -13.95 -1.85
N LYS A 146 19.37 -13.97 -3.01
CA LYS A 146 20.40 -12.98 -3.36
C LYS A 146 19.77 -11.69 -3.89
N ILE A 147 20.01 -10.58 -3.18
CA ILE A 147 19.68 -9.24 -3.61
C ILE A 147 20.92 -8.62 -4.29
N HIS A 148 20.80 -8.23 -5.54
CA HIS A 148 21.82 -7.50 -6.27
C HIS A 148 21.55 -6.00 -6.16
N PHE A 149 22.26 -5.33 -5.25
CA PHE A 149 22.17 -3.89 -5.06
C PHE A 149 22.90 -3.10 -6.15
N GLY A 150 22.55 -1.81 -6.31
CA GLY A 150 23.12 -0.92 -7.32
C GLY A 150 22.73 -1.30 -8.76
N LYS A 151 21.65 -2.03 -8.96
CA LYS A 151 21.15 -2.49 -10.25
C LYS A 151 19.87 -1.75 -10.64
N LYS A 152 20.02 -0.56 -11.22
CA LYS A 152 18.91 0.25 -11.72
C LYS A 152 18.42 -0.29 -13.05
N VAL A 153 17.28 -0.96 -13.06
CA VAL A 153 16.65 -1.44 -14.29
C VAL A 153 16.04 -0.25 -15.05
N VAL A 154 16.34 -0.15 -16.32
CA VAL A 154 15.89 0.92 -17.22
C VAL A 154 15.06 0.43 -18.39
N ASP A 155 15.07 -0.88 -18.66
CA ASP A 155 14.27 -1.48 -19.71
C ASP A 155 13.93 -2.94 -19.44
N TYR A 156 12.88 -3.43 -20.08
CA TYR A 156 12.36 -4.78 -19.99
C TYR A 156 12.05 -5.30 -21.39
N SER A 157 12.26 -6.60 -21.62
CA SER A 157 11.91 -7.25 -22.89
C SER A 157 11.56 -8.71 -22.70
N GLU A 158 11.00 -9.33 -23.72
CA GLU A 158 10.75 -10.77 -23.81
C GLU A 158 11.56 -11.39 -24.95
N ASP A 159 12.09 -12.58 -24.72
CA ASP A 159 12.69 -13.46 -25.71
C ASP A 159 11.71 -14.60 -25.95
N GLU A 160 10.77 -14.39 -26.87
CA GLU A 160 9.70 -15.36 -27.15
C GLU A 160 10.23 -16.73 -27.58
N PRO A 161 11.22 -16.84 -28.49
CA PRO A 161 11.78 -18.14 -28.89
C PRO A 161 12.35 -18.94 -27.72
N ARG A 162 12.99 -18.26 -26.76
CA ARG A 162 13.59 -18.89 -25.57
C ARG A 162 12.63 -18.97 -24.38
N GLN A 163 11.46 -18.38 -24.51
CA GLN A 163 10.46 -18.26 -23.43
C GLN A 163 11.05 -17.62 -22.16
N LYS A 164 11.82 -16.54 -22.31
CA LYS A 164 12.46 -15.80 -21.21
C LYS A 164 12.00 -14.35 -21.18
N ALA A 165 12.01 -13.80 -19.98
CA ALA A 165 11.93 -12.37 -19.75
C ALA A 165 13.30 -11.81 -19.38
N VAL A 166 13.54 -10.54 -19.72
CA VAL A 166 14.82 -9.87 -19.56
C VAL A 166 14.62 -8.52 -18.89
N ALA A 167 15.40 -8.23 -17.85
CA ALA A 167 15.57 -6.91 -17.28
C ALA A 167 16.96 -6.35 -17.67
N ILE A 168 17.02 -5.09 -18.09
CA ILE A 168 18.24 -4.43 -18.56
C ILE A 168 18.54 -3.27 -17.62
N THR A 169 19.77 -3.23 -17.07
CA THR A 169 20.20 -2.17 -16.17
C THR A 169 20.74 -0.96 -16.95
N ASP A 170 20.90 0.18 -16.27
CA ASP A 170 21.54 1.38 -16.79
C ASP A 170 23.03 1.19 -17.15
N GLN A 171 23.65 0.12 -16.66
CA GLN A 171 25.00 -0.31 -17.02
C GLN A 171 25.03 -1.29 -18.22
N GLY A 172 23.87 -1.57 -18.82
CA GLY A 172 23.75 -2.49 -19.95
C GLY A 172 23.77 -3.98 -19.56
N GLU A 173 23.78 -4.31 -18.29
CA GLU A 173 23.71 -5.72 -17.84
C GLU A 173 22.32 -6.29 -18.13
N ARG A 174 22.31 -7.55 -18.57
CA ARG A 174 21.08 -8.28 -18.91
C ARG A 174 20.87 -9.40 -17.90
N PHE A 175 19.70 -9.40 -17.27
CA PHE A 175 19.27 -10.45 -16.32
C PHE A 175 18.07 -11.18 -16.92
N GLU A 176 18.23 -12.47 -17.15
CA GLU A 176 17.21 -13.34 -17.75
C GLU A 176 16.58 -14.26 -16.72
N ALA A 177 15.26 -14.52 -16.85
CA ALA A 177 14.49 -15.46 -16.05
C ALA A 177 13.32 -16.05 -16.84
N ASP A 178 12.62 -17.03 -16.30
CA ASP A 178 11.36 -17.53 -16.88
C ASP A 178 10.25 -16.49 -16.78
N ILE A 179 10.31 -15.67 -15.72
CA ILE A 179 9.41 -14.53 -15.47
C ILE A 179 10.17 -13.40 -14.76
N VAL A 180 9.88 -12.16 -15.14
CA VAL A 180 10.34 -10.95 -14.44
C VAL A 180 9.15 -10.29 -13.76
N ILE A 181 9.24 -10.10 -12.46
CA ILE A 181 8.26 -9.36 -11.65
C ILE A 181 8.77 -7.93 -11.47
N ALA A 182 8.11 -6.97 -12.12
CA ALA A 182 8.38 -5.55 -11.97
C ALA A 182 7.65 -5.02 -10.72
N ALA A 183 8.40 -4.85 -9.62
CA ALA A 183 7.97 -4.30 -8.33
C ALA A 183 8.73 -2.99 -8.01
N ASP A 184 9.13 -2.26 -9.05
CA ASP A 184 10.01 -1.09 -9.03
C ASP A 184 9.27 0.26 -8.89
N GLY A 185 7.99 0.20 -8.48
CA GLY A 185 7.20 1.36 -8.07
C GLY A 185 6.56 2.13 -9.23
N VAL A 186 6.00 3.30 -8.92
CA VAL A 186 5.19 4.11 -9.84
C VAL A 186 5.94 4.53 -11.10
N GLY A 187 7.26 4.71 -11.00
CA GLY A 187 8.15 5.06 -12.11
C GLY A 187 8.65 3.89 -12.96
N SER A 188 8.07 2.69 -12.79
CA SER A 188 8.49 1.48 -13.50
C SER A 188 8.62 1.67 -15.00
N LYS A 189 9.75 1.24 -15.57
CA LYS A 189 9.99 1.28 -17.01
C LYS A 189 9.30 0.13 -17.75
N SER A 190 8.83 -0.88 -17.04
CA SER A 190 8.02 -1.98 -17.61
C SER A 190 6.72 -1.49 -18.25
N GLN A 191 6.25 -0.28 -17.87
CA GLN A 191 5.06 0.35 -18.44
C GLN A 191 5.12 0.45 -19.98
N ARG A 192 6.31 0.56 -20.57
CA ARG A 192 6.48 0.60 -22.02
C ARG A 192 6.13 -0.73 -22.68
N LEU A 193 6.31 -1.84 -21.95
CA LEU A 193 6.13 -3.20 -22.48
C LEU A 193 4.71 -3.75 -22.23
N VAL A 194 4.06 -3.33 -21.13
CA VAL A 194 2.75 -3.89 -20.75
C VAL A 194 1.57 -3.33 -21.54
N GLY A 195 1.81 -2.53 -22.57
CA GLY A 195 0.76 -2.01 -23.46
C GLY A 195 -0.06 -0.86 -22.89
N GLY A 196 0.22 -0.46 -21.66
CA GLY A 196 -0.43 0.68 -21.03
C GLY A 196 0.31 1.97 -21.36
N GLN A 197 -0.32 2.87 -22.10
CA GLN A 197 0.20 4.23 -22.29
C GLN A 197 -0.17 5.16 -21.13
N VAL A 198 -0.75 4.61 -20.06
CA VAL A 198 -1.22 5.37 -18.90
C VAL A 198 -0.01 5.69 -18.02
N ARG A 199 0.59 6.86 -18.26
CA ARG A 199 1.67 7.36 -17.40
C ARG A 199 1.12 7.77 -16.03
N ALA A 200 1.92 7.55 -15.01
CA ALA A 200 1.69 8.21 -13.73
C ALA A 200 1.86 9.73 -13.92
N ARG A 201 0.99 10.50 -13.31
CA ARG A 201 1.00 11.96 -13.36
C ARG A 201 0.83 12.53 -11.97
N SER A 202 1.33 13.73 -11.74
CA SER A 202 1.12 14.43 -10.48
C SER A 202 -0.37 14.55 -10.17
N SER A 203 -0.71 14.31 -8.92
CA SER A 203 -2.06 14.53 -8.42
C SER A 203 -2.37 15.99 -8.11
N GLY A 204 -1.39 16.89 -8.23
CA GLY A 204 -1.47 18.23 -7.70
C GLY A 204 -1.36 18.30 -6.17
N ARG A 205 -1.05 17.17 -5.52
CA ARG A 205 -0.91 17.04 -4.08
C ARG A 205 0.46 16.48 -3.71
N ALA A 206 0.97 16.92 -2.57
CA ALA A 206 2.13 16.32 -1.93
C ALA A 206 1.90 16.15 -0.43
N MET A 207 2.85 15.50 0.22
CA MET A 207 2.87 15.34 1.66
C MET A 207 4.20 15.82 2.21
N TRP A 208 4.16 16.80 3.10
CA TRP A 208 5.25 16.99 4.03
C TRP A 208 5.20 15.87 5.06
N ARG A 209 6.35 15.27 5.29
CA ARG A 209 6.43 14.12 6.19
C ARG A 209 7.79 14.06 6.88
N ALA A 210 7.78 13.80 8.18
CA ALA A 210 9.01 13.66 8.96
C ALA A 210 8.88 12.53 9.99
N ALA A 211 9.97 11.80 10.17
CA ALA A 211 10.11 10.78 11.19
C ALA A 211 11.44 11.00 11.91
N PHE A 212 11.41 11.13 13.23
CA PHE A 212 12.60 11.46 14.03
C PHE A 212 12.49 10.94 15.47
N ALA A 213 13.60 11.00 16.20
CA ALA A 213 13.64 10.61 17.61
C ALA A 213 12.77 11.55 18.46
N SER A 214 11.89 10.99 19.31
CA SER A 214 10.90 11.74 20.09
C SER A 214 11.54 12.77 21.05
N GLU A 215 12.81 12.62 21.40
CA GLU A 215 13.60 13.58 22.22
C GLU A 215 13.67 14.98 21.59
N HIS A 216 13.55 15.09 20.27
CA HIS A 216 13.51 16.40 19.61
C HIS A 216 12.30 17.26 19.99
N LEU A 217 11.22 16.63 20.49
CA LEU A 217 10.06 17.36 21.00
C LEU A 217 10.39 18.17 22.26
N ASP A 218 11.47 17.81 22.98
CA ASP A 218 11.93 18.47 24.21
C ASP A 218 12.45 19.88 23.97
N LYS A 219 12.68 20.27 22.70
CA LYS A 219 13.09 21.63 22.33
C LYS A 219 11.99 22.68 22.58
N SER A 220 10.74 22.27 22.70
CA SER A 220 9.62 23.14 23.08
C SER A 220 8.78 22.47 24.17
N PRO A 221 8.65 23.07 25.36
CA PRO A 221 7.81 22.55 26.43
C PRO A 221 6.36 22.34 26.00
N GLU A 222 5.82 23.23 25.15
CA GLU A 222 4.46 23.14 24.65
C GLU A 222 4.29 21.94 23.71
N VAL A 223 5.23 21.74 22.76
CA VAL A 223 5.25 20.60 21.85
C VAL A 223 5.41 19.29 22.61
N LYS A 224 6.33 19.26 23.60
CA LYS A 224 6.51 18.09 24.48
C LYS A 224 5.23 17.74 25.22
N ASN A 225 4.57 18.73 25.83
CA ASN A 225 3.34 18.51 26.60
C ASN A 225 2.17 18.01 25.74
N PHE A 226 2.07 18.49 24.49
CA PHE A 226 0.98 18.11 23.60
C PHE A 226 1.30 16.83 22.81
N PHE A 227 2.42 16.81 22.09
CA PHE A 227 2.78 15.72 21.18
C PHE A 227 3.60 14.62 21.85
N GLY A 228 4.40 14.92 22.87
CA GLY A 228 5.20 13.93 23.61
C GLY A 228 4.36 13.00 24.50
N ARG A 229 3.10 13.35 24.75
CA ARG A 229 2.19 12.53 25.57
C ARG A 229 1.90 11.19 24.90
N MET A 230 2.03 10.12 25.66
CA MET A 230 1.61 8.77 25.32
C MET A 230 0.44 8.33 26.22
N ALA A 231 -0.27 7.26 25.83
CA ALA A 231 -1.42 6.73 26.55
C ALA A 231 -1.05 5.50 27.40
N GLY A 232 -2.08 4.88 28.01
CA GLY A 232 -1.94 3.72 28.87
C GLY A 232 -1.51 4.07 30.30
N GLU A 233 -1.61 3.11 31.20
CA GLU A 233 -1.24 3.28 32.62
C GLU A 233 0.26 3.59 32.79
N ASN A 234 1.10 2.95 32.00
CA ASN A 234 2.54 3.15 32.00
C ASN A 234 3.01 4.32 31.10
N LYS A 235 2.08 5.02 30.41
CA LYS A 235 2.37 6.09 29.45
C LYS A 235 3.35 5.66 28.34
N ASP A 236 3.19 4.45 27.84
CA ASP A 236 4.02 3.83 26.80
C ASP A 236 3.21 3.39 25.56
N GLU A 237 1.87 3.51 25.60
CA GLU A 237 1.01 3.17 24.48
C GLU A 237 0.99 4.31 23.45
N PRO A 238 1.17 3.97 22.13
CA PRO A 238 1.21 4.96 21.08
C PRO A 238 -0.08 5.77 20.93
N ILE A 239 0.05 7.04 20.55
CA ILE A 239 -1.10 7.89 20.19
C ILE A 239 -0.96 8.34 18.74
N ILE A 240 -2.00 8.13 17.96
CA ILE A 240 -2.17 8.67 16.61
C ILE A 240 -3.18 9.81 16.69
N ARG A 241 -2.74 11.01 16.34
CA ARG A 241 -3.56 12.22 16.29
C ARG A 241 -3.86 12.55 14.84
N THR A 242 -5.14 12.69 14.53
CA THR A 242 -5.59 13.13 13.20
C THR A 242 -6.08 14.57 13.30
N PHE A 243 -5.59 15.44 12.44
CA PHE A 243 -6.03 16.81 12.29
C PHE A 243 -6.73 16.95 10.94
N LEU A 244 -7.98 17.42 10.93
CA LEU A 244 -8.80 17.53 9.74
C LEU A 244 -9.19 18.99 9.49
N GLY A 245 -9.01 19.46 8.26
CA GLY A 245 -9.33 20.82 7.86
C GLY A 245 -9.78 20.91 6.40
N PRO A 246 -10.26 22.08 5.97
CA PRO A 246 -10.64 22.29 4.58
C PRO A 246 -9.47 22.03 3.64
N GLY A 247 -9.63 21.12 2.69
CA GLY A 247 -8.60 20.77 1.71
C GLY A 247 -7.34 20.11 2.26
N THR A 248 -7.24 19.87 3.58
CA THR A 248 -6.02 19.38 4.21
C THR A 248 -6.29 18.44 5.37
N TYR A 249 -5.34 17.58 5.65
CA TYR A 249 -5.29 16.78 6.87
C TYR A 249 -3.85 16.51 7.30
N ALA A 250 -3.66 16.25 8.58
CA ALA A 250 -2.38 15.78 9.09
C ALA A 250 -2.56 14.62 10.06
N LEU A 251 -1.53 13.79 10.16
CA LEU A 251 -1.41 12.74 11.16
C LEU A 251 -0.14 12.98 11.97
N ALA A 252 -0.22 12.79 13.28
CA ALA A 252 0.94 12.81 14.16
C ALA A 252 0.92 11.55 15.04
N LEU A 253 2.00 10.79 15.00
CA LEU A 253 2.19 9.58 15.78
C LEU A 253 3.28 9.77 16.81
N THR A 254 2.94 9.50 18.06
CA THR A 254 3.89 9.40 19.18
C THR A 254 3.98 7.95 19.63
N ARG A 255 5.20 7.42 19.71
CA ARG A 255 5.51 6.13 20.31
C ARG A 255 6.85 6.20 21.04
N PRO A 256 7.20 5.21 21.88
CA PRO A 256 8.49 5.21 22.55
C PRO A 256 9.66 5.38 21.57
N GLY A 257 10.48 6.41 21.78
CA GLY A 257 11.66 6.71 21.00
C GLY A 257 11.45 7.27 19.60
N THR A 258 10.20 7.39 19.13
CA THR A 258 9.95 7.84 17.75
C THR A 258 8.73 8.77 17.68
N PHE A 259 8.88 9.84 16.93
CA PHE A 259 7.79 10.72 16.54
C PHE A 259 7.70 10.83 15.01
N ILE A 260 6.48 10.80 14.50
CA ILE A 260 6.20 10.93 13.06
C ILE A 260 5.08 11.93 12.88
N TRP A 261 5.22 12.82 11.89
CA TRP A 261 4.09 13.59 11.40
C TRP A 261 4.07 13.61 9.87
N ILE A 262 2.86 13.67 9.31
CA ILE A 262 2.61 13.85 7.89
C ILE A 262 1.49 14.87 7.71
N MET A 263 1.57 15.69 6.66
CA MET A 263 0.56 16.67 6.30
C MET A 263 0.44 16.74 4.78
N ASN A 264 -0.78 16.67 4.25
CA ASN A 264 -1.00 16.87 2.83
C ASN A 264 -1.10 18.37 2.51
N HIS A 265 -0.66 18.74 1.32
CA HIS A 265 -0.74 20.11 0.79
C HIS A 265 -0.85 20.11 -0.73
N ASP A 266 -1.26 21.27 -1.27
CA ASP A 266 -1.29 21.48 -2.72
C ASP A 266 0.12 21.78 -3.25
N VAL A 267 0.43 21.24 -4.43
CA VAL A 267 1.65 21.60 -5.16
C VAL A 267 1.33 22.11 -6.56
N THR A 268 2.17 23.02 -7.03
CA THR A 268 2.21 23.46 -8.42
C THR A 268 3.45 22.87 -9.08
N GLY A 269 3.29 21.68 -9.65
CA GLY A 269 4.23 21.06 -10.56
C GLY A 269 5.61 20.74 -10.01
N SER A 270 5.85 19.50 -9.67
CA SER A 270 7.16 18.87 -9.69
C SER A 270 7.08 17.62 -10.54
N GLU A 271 8.20 17.02 -10.87
CA GLU A 271 8.23 16.01 -11.93
C GLU A 271 8.52 14.58 -11.42
N GLU A 272 8.85 14.39 -10.11
CA GLU A 272 9.26 13.08 -9.61
C GLU A 272 8.83 12.81 -8.15
N GLU A 273 8.32 11.61 -7.90
CA GLU A 273 8.18 11.05 -6.57
C GLU A 273 9.58 10.81 -5.98
N SER A 274 9.91 11.50 -4.90
CA SER A 274 11.26 11.46 -4.32
C SER A 274 11.24 11.21 -2.80
N TRP A 275 11.99 10.20 -2.37
CA TRP A 275 12.30 9.93 -0.96
C TRP A 275 13.53 10.69 -0.45
N THR A 276 14.07 11.62 -1.24
CA THR A 276 15.29 12.38 -0.92
C THR A 276 15.10 13.88 -0.98
N HIS A 277 13.97 14.37 -1.53
CA HIS A 277 13.69 15.78 -1.61
C HIS A 277 13.23 16.29 -0.24
N THR A 278 14.10 17.03 0.44
CA THR A 278 13.81 17.64 1.74
C THR A 278 13.57 19.14 1.62
N VAL A 279 12.74 19.67 2.50
CA VAL A 279 12.43 21.09 2.62
C VAL A 279 12.76 21.58 4.03
N GLU A 280 12.99 22.88 4.18
CA GLU A 280 13.22 23.51 5.48
C GLU A 280 11.88 23.87 6.16
N PHE A 281 11.90 23.94 7.49
CA PHE A 281 10.68 24.19 8.27
C PHE A 281 9.98 25.53 7.92
N ASP A 282 10.74 26.56 7.55
CA ASP A 282 10.18 27.85 7.15
C ASP A 282 9.31 27.76 5.90
N GLU A 283 9.68 26.91 4.93
CA GLU A 283 8.87 26.66 3.75
C GLU A 283 7.53 26.05 4.15
N VAL A 284 7.54 25.07 5.05
CA VAL A 284 6.31 24.42 5.53
C VAL A 284 5.43 25.42 6.28
N VAL A 285 5.98 26.13 7.27
CA VAL A 285 5.23 27.09 8.10
C VAL A 285 4.61 28.21 7.27
N ASN A 286 5.32 28.70 6.25
CA ASN A 286 4.84 29.78 5.38
C ASN A 286 3.76 29.32 4.38
N ASN A 287 3.63 28.02 4.15
CA ASN A 287 2.70 27.48 3.15
C ASN A 287 1.55 26.66 3.75
N MET A 288 1.65 26.19 4.98
CA MET A 288 0.65 25.27 5.55
C MET A 288 -0.75 25.88 5.75
N ASP A 289 -0.87 27.20 5.81
CA ASP A 289 -2.16 27.89 5.90
C ASP A 289 -2.80 28.15 4.52
N LYS A 290 -2.12 27.85 3.44
CA LYS A 290 -2.67 28.04 2.09
C LYS A 290 -3.80 27.06 1.84
N GLY A 291 -4.94 27.57 1.37
CA GLY A 291 -6.10 26.75 1.00
C GLY A 291 -6.98 26.25 2.16
N VAL A 292 -6.63 26.54 3.43
CA VAL A 292 -7.41 26.08 4.59
C VAL A 292 -8.54 27.04 5.02
N GLY A 293 -8.77 28.12 4.26
CA GLY A 293 -9.80 29.11 4.57
C GLY A 293 -9.36 30.14 5.63
N PRO A 294 -10.30 30.80 6.32
CA PRO A 294 -9.99 31.93 7.21
C PRO A 294 -9.38 31.51 8.56
N VAL A 295 -9.48 30.24 8.93
CA VAL A 295 -8.94 29.72 10.18
C VAL A 295 -7.60 29.06 9.90
N PRO A 296 -6.49 29.55 10.47
CA PRO A 296 -5.17 28.99 10.22
C PRO A 296 -4.97 27.67 10.98
N TRP A 297 -3.92 26.95 10.63
CA TRP A 297 -3.46 25.81 11.40
C TRP A 297 -3.12 26.16 12.84
N ALA A 298 -3.38 25.24 13.74
CA ALA A 298 -3.11 25.38 15.17
C ALA A 298 -1.66 25.83 15.41
N PRO A 299 -1.42 26.87 16.27
CA PRO A 299 -0.08 27.30 16.60
C PRO A 299 0.82 26.18 17.09
N ILE A 300 0.27 25.21 17.85
CA ILE A 300 1.01 24.06 18.35
C ILE A 300 1.54 23.15 17.22
N PHE A 301 0.85 23.04 16.09
CA PHE A 301 1.33 22.29 14.94
C PHE A 301 2.46 23.04 14.21
N LYS A 302 2.38 24.38 14.14
CA LYS A 302 3.47 25.23 13.61
C LYS A 302 4.72 25.11 14.44
N GLU A 303 4.58 25.09 15.76
CA GLU A 303 5.71 24.87 16.67
C GLU A 303 6.31 23.45 16.53
N LEU A 304 5.48 22.43 16.29
CA LEU A 304 5.95 21.08 15.98
C LEU A 304 6.85 21.08 14.72
N VAL A 305 6.43 21.78 13.67
CA VAL A 305 7.22 21.87 12.42
C VAL A 305 8.58 22.53 12.70
N LYS A 306 8.63 23.59 13.52
CA LYS A 306 9.88 24.30 13.87
C LYS A 306 10.87 23.46 14.68
N VAL A 307 10.39 22.55 15.54
CA VAL A 307 11.28 21.68 16.33
C VAL A 307 11.72 20.42 15.58
N THR A 308 11.15 20.18 14.39
CA THR A 308 11.56 19.08 13.52
C THR A 308 13.02 19.25 13.11
N PRO A 309 13.84 18.17 13.16
CA PRO A 309 15.24 18.28 12.80
C PRO A 309 15.45 18.78 11.37
N PRO A 310 16.50 19.60 11.12
CA PRO A 310 16.84 20.07 9.77
C PRO A 310 17.02 18.89 8.79
N LYS A 311 16.67 19.10 7.52
CA LYS A 311 16.79 18.10 6.43
C LYS A 311 16.04 16.79 6.69
N THR A 312 15.03 16.82 7.56
CA THR A 312 14.19 15.65 7.89
C THR A 312 12.81 15.71 7.24
N ILE A 313 12.33 16.93 6.92
CA ILE A 313 11.01 17.10 6.30
C ILE A 313 11.13 16.75 4.83
N LEU A 314 10.59 15.60 4.45
CA LEU A 314 10.46 15.21 3.04
C LEU A 314 9.27 15.91 2.42
N ASN A 315 9.42 16.41 1.21
CA ASN A 315 8.32 16.82 0.34
C ASN A 315 8.07 15.70 -0.67
N PHE A 316 7.04 14.89 -0.40
CA PHE A 316 6.73 13.70 -1.16
C PHE A 316 5.51 13.95 -2.04
N GLU A 317 5.75 14.16 -3.34
CA GLU A 317 4.68 14.39 -4.30
C GLU A 317 3.90 13.10 -4.57
N LEU A 318 2.58 13.23 -4.71
CA LEU A 318 1.69 12.11 -4.92
C LEU A 318 1.38 11.96 -6.41
N PHE A 319 1.74 10.81 -6.94
CA PHE A 319 1.43 10.41 -8.30
C PHE A 319 0.28 9.41 -8.31
N TRP A 320 -0.54 9.49 -9.33
CA TRP A 320 -1.60 8.56 -9.57
C TRP A 320 -1.62 8.07 -11.02
N ARG A 321 -2.29 6.96 -11.21
CA ARG A 321 -2.50 6.36 -12.52
C ARG A 321 -3.93 5.85 -12.61
N ASN A 322 -4.57 6.08 -13.75
CA ASN A 322 -5.88 5.48 -14.02
C ASN A 322 -5.80 3.95 -13.92
N PRO A 323 -6.84 3.26 -13.46
CA PRO A 323 -6.88 1.82 -13.52
C PRO A 323 -6.65 1.33 -14.95
N GLN A 324 -5.77 0.36 -15.12
CA GLN A 324 -5.48 -0.27 -16.40
C GLN A 324 -5.62 -1.78 -16.28
N PRO A 325 -6.31 -2.47 -17.18
CA PRO A 325 -6.56 -3.91 -17.07
C PRO A 325 -5.36 -4.77 -17.47
N SER A 326 -4.33 -4.19 -18.07
CA SER A 326 -3.11 -4.91 -18.48
C SER A 326 -1.95 -4.56 -17.56
N TRP A 327 -1.40 -5.57 -16.89
CA TRP A 327 -0.23 -5.48 -16.03
C TRP A 327 0.92 -6.39 -16.49
N CYS A 328 0.78 -7.02 -17.64
CA CYS A 328 1.84 -7.87 -18.18
C CYS A 328 2.18 -7.55 -19.63
N SER A 329 3.36 -7.96 -20.03
CA SER A 329 3.82 -7.96 -21.41
C SER A 329 2.94 -8.85 -22.30
N PRO A 330 2.97 -8.68 -23.64
CA PRO A 330 2.17 -9.50 -24.57
C PRO A 330 2.38 -11.01 -24.39
N GLY A 331 3.64 -11.45 -24.20
CA GLY A 331 3.98 -12.85 -23.95
C GLY A 331 3.65 -13.31 -22.52
N GLY A 332 3.33 -12.38 -21.60
CA GLY A 332 2.95 -12.69 -20.22
C GLY A 332 4.11 -13.14 -19.33
N ARG A 333 5.33 -12.71 -19.64
CA ARG A 333 6.54 -13.07 -18.89
C ARG A 333 7.16 -11.91 -18.12
N VAL A 334 6.75 -10.67 -18.39
CA VAL A 334 7.00 -9.51 -17.53
C VAL A 334 5.67 -9.10 -16.92
N VAL A 335 5.59 -9.04 -15.59
CA VAL A 335 4.37 -8.68 -14.85
C VAL A 335 4.65 -7.61 -13.81
N GLN A 336 3.76 -6.64 -13.71
CA GLN A 336 3.78 -5.57 -12.71
C GLN A 336 3.01 -5.99 -11.47
N ILE A 337 3.52 -5.60 -10.28
CA ILE A 337 2.80 -5.70 -9.00
C ILE A 337 3.01 -4.43 -8.17
N GLY A 338 2.11 -4.18 -7.22
CA GLY A 338 2.15 -3.00 -6.37
C GLY A 338 2.06 -1.70 -7.17
N ASP A 339 2.80 -0.66 -6.76
CA ASP A 339 2.74 0.67 -7.39
C ASP A 339 3.18 0.69 -8.85
N ALA A 340 3.90 -0.34 -9.33
CA ALA A 340 4.19 -0.50 -10.75
C ALA A 340 2.92 -0.80 -11.56
N ALA A 341 1.96 -1.53 -10.99
CA ALA A 341 0.68 -1.86 -11.62
C ALA A 341 -0.42 -0.84 -11.30
N HIS A 342 -0.54 -0.45 -10.04
CA HIS A 342 -1.63 0.40 -9.51
C HIS A 342 -1.11 1.30 -8.40
N SER A 343 -1.13 2.61 -8.59
CA SER A 343 -0.78 3.57 -7.54
C SER A 343 -2.01 3.87 -6.66
N PHE A 344 -1.76 4.16 -5.39
CA PHE A 344 -2.80 4.50 -4.41
C PHE A 344 -2.54 5.85 -3.76
N LEU A 345 -3.60 6.62 -3.53
CA LEU A 345 -3.52 7.75 -2.62
C LEU A 345 -3.29 7.26 -1.18
N PRO A 346 -2.45 7.92 -0.38
CA PRO A 346 -2.21 7.55 1.02
C PRO A 346 -3.49 7.45 1.87
N ALA A 347 -4.46 8.34 1.61
CA ALA A 347 -5.77 8.32 2.28
C ALA A 347 -6.58 7.02 2.07
N SER A 348 -6.24 6.22 1.05
CA SER A 348 -6.84 4.92 0.84
C SER A 348 -6.49 3.93 1.96
N GLY A 349 -5.29 4.05 2.55
CA GLY A 349 -4.73 3.05 3.46
C GLY A 349 -4.51 1.67 2.81
N ASN A 350 -4.59 1.56 1.47
CA ASN A 350 -4.63 0.26 0.79
C ASN A 350 -3.38 -0.08 -0.02
N GLY A 351 -2.49 0.87 -0.34
CA GLY A 351 -1.35 0.62 -1.20
C GLY A 351 -0.48 -0.55 -0.76
N ALA A 352 -0.04 -0.55 0.50
CA ALA A 352 0.75 -1.65 1.06
C ALA A 352 -0.02 -2.98 1.08
N THR A 353 -1.31 -2.92 1.43
CA THR A 353 -2.19 -4.10 1.47
C THR A 353 -2.32 -4.74 0.11
N GLN A 354 -2.64 -3.97 -0.92
CA GLN A 354 -2.82 -4.49 -2.27
C GLN A 354 -1.51 -5.00 -2.88
N ALA A 355 -0.38 -4.34 -2.58
CA ALA A 355 0.94 -4.78 -3.02
C ALA A 355 1.33 -6.16 -2.46
N ILE A 356 1.02 -6.43 -1.20
CA ILE A 356 1.25 -7.73 -0.56
C ILE A 356 0.30 -8.79 -1.11
N GLU A 357 -0.98 -8.46 -1.28
CA GLU A 357 -1.96 -9.37 -1.89
C GLU A 357 -1.56 -9.77 -3.32
N ASP A 358 -0.99 -8.84 -4.11
CA ASP A 358 -0.50 -9.14 -5.46
C ASP A 358 0.60 -10.22 -5.41
N ALA A 359 1.56 -10.04 -4.52
CA ALA A 359 2.69 -10.96 -4.38
C ALA A 359 2.22 -12.37 -4.01
N VAL A 360 1.30 -12.48 -3.04
CA VAL A 360 0.73 -13.76 -2.60
C VAL A 360 -0.09 -14.42 -3.71
N SER A 361 -0.93 -13.65 -4.38
CA SER A 361 -1.76 -14.13 -5.49
C SER A 361 -0.92 -14.61 -6.67
N LEU A 362 0.09 -13.83 -7.08
CA LEU A 362 0.97 -14.19 -8.20
C LEU A 362 1.78 -15.45 -7.92
N ALA A 363 2.43 -15.52 -6.75
CA ALA A 363 3.20 -16.70 -6.37
C ALA A 363 2.31 -17.97 -6.34
N SER A 364 1.07 -17.85 -5.85
CA SER A 364 0.12 -18.96 -5.84
C SER A 364 -0.29 -19.38 -7.25
N CYS A 365 -0.63 -18.41 -8.12
CA CYS A 365 -0.99 -18.73 -9.51
C CYS A 365 0.17 -19.42 -10.28
N LEU A 366 1.41 -18.94 -10.08
CA LEU A 366 2.59 -19.55 -10.70
C LEU A 366 2.81 -21.00 -10.21
N GLN A 367 2.60 -21.26 -8.92
CA GLN A 367 2.73 -22.61 -8.36
C GLN A 367 1.67 -23.56 -8.91
N ILE A 368 0.41 -23.12 -9.00
CA ILE A 368 -0.71 -23.92 -9.52
C ILE A 368 -0.51 -24.24 -11.00
N GLY A 369 -0.20 -23.23 -11.82
CA GLY A 369 -0.04 -23.41 -13.26
C GLY A 369 1.26 -24.09 -13.69
N GLY A 370 2.30 -23.98 -12.87
CA GLY A 370 3.62 -24.55 -13.15
C GLY A 370 4.36 -23.89 -14.31
N LYS A 371 5.57 -24.37 -14.58
CA LYS A 371 6.52 -23.78 -15.55
C LYS A 371 5.95 -23.67 -16.97
N GLY A 372 5.18 -24.67 -17.41
CA GLY A 372 4.59 -24.70 -18.75
C GLY A 372 3.46 -23.70 -18.99
N SER A 373 2.94 -23.06 -17.92
CA SER A 373 1.74 -22.22 -18.00
C SER A 373 1.94 -20.80 -17.43
N ILE A 374 3.20 -20.31 -17.35
CA ILE A 374 3.52 -18.99 -16.78
C ILE A 374 2.64 -17.87 -17.37
N PRO A 375 2.47 -17.72 -18.69
CA PRO A 375 1.63 -16.68 -19.25
C PRO A 375 0.16 -16.74 -18.82
N LEU A 376 -0.37 -17.96 -18.69
CA LEU A 376 -1.75 -18.17 -18.24
C LEU A 376 -1.87 -17.84 -16.74
N SER A 377 -0.90 -18.25 -15.93
CA SER A 377 -0.85 -17.95 -14.49
C SER A 377 -0.79 -16.44 -14.21
N VAL A 378 0.01 -15.72 -14.98
CA VAL A 378 0.10 -14.26 -14.90
C VAL A 378 -1.23 -13.59 -15.27
N ARG A 379 -1.87 -14.02 -16.37
CA ARG A 379 -3.17 -13.46 -16.76
C ARG A 379 -4.27 -13.82 -15.75
N THR A 380 -4.23 -15.03 -15.16
CA THR A 380 -5.16 -15.44 -14.11
C THR A 380 -5.00 -14.56 -12.86
N HIS A 381 -3.76 -14.33 -12.43
CA HIS A 381 -3.46 -13.38 -11.35
C HIS A 381 -4.04 -12.00 -11.62
N ILE A 382 -3.81 -11.42 -12.81
CA ILE A 382 -4.32 -10.10 -13.17
C ILE A 382 -5.85 -10.06 -13.10
N ARG A 383 -6.54 -11.11 -13.57
CA ARG A 383 -8.01 -11.23 -13.48
C ARG A 383 -8.50 -11.24 -12.03
N PHE A 384 -7.78 -11.85 -11.11
CA PHE A 384 -8.13 -11.84 -9.70
C PHE A 384 -7.94 -10.47 -9.05
N ARG A 385 -6.99 -9.68 -9.57
CA ARG A 385 -6.53 -8.47 -8.90
C ARG A 385 -7.09 -7.17 -9.47
N PHE A 386 -7.29 -7.10 -10.78
CA PHE A 386 -7.57 -5.82 -11.47
C PHE A 386 -8.81 -5.09 -10.92
N ILE A 387 -10.00 -5.74 -10.94
CA ILE A 387 -11.24 -5.08 -10.49
C ILE A 387 -11.14 -4.73 -9.00
N ARG A 388 -10.59 -5.63 -8.19
CA ARG A 388 -10.38 -5.41 -6.75
C ARG A 388 -9.52 -4.18 -6.48
N CYS A 389 -8.37 -4.06 -7.15
CA CYS A 389 -7.50 -2.89 -7.02
C CYS A 389 -8.17 -1.61 -7.52
N ALA A 390 -8.88 -1.65 -8.65
CA ALA A 390 -9.62 -0.52 -9.17
C ALA A 390 -10.70 -0.03 -8.18
N CYS A 391 -11.43 -0.96 -7.55
CA CYS A 391 -12.40 -0.61 -6.49
C CYS A 391 -11.71 -0.01 -5.26
N ALA A 392 -10.60 -0.59 -4.80
CA ALA A 392 -9.84 -0.07 -3.66
C ALA A 392 -9.23 1.32 -3.95
N GLN A 393 -8.78 1.58 -5.20
CA GLN A 393 -8.36 2.92 -5.63
C GLN A 393 -9.53 3.91 -5.56
N LYS A 394 -10.70 3.55 -6.11
CA LYS A 394 -11.89 4.42 -6.10
C LYS A 394 -12.36 4.74 -4.69
N LEU A 395 -12.38 3.75 -3.80
CA LEU A 395 -12.65 3.96 -2.39
C LEU A 395 -11.65 4.92 -1.73
N GLY A 396 -10.38 4.88 -2.17
CA GLY A 396 -9.34 5.79 -1.71
C GLY A 396 -9.65 7.25 -1.99
N PHE A 397 -10.24 7.58 -3.14
CA PHE A 397 -10.71 8.93 -3.44
C PHE A 397 -11.86 9.36 -2.52
N SER A 398 -12.84 8.48 -2.28
CA SER A 398 -13.93 8.75 -1.34
C SER A 398 -13.42 8.97 0.09
N ASN A 399 -12.43 8.21 0.53
CA ASN A 399 -11.78 8.42 1.82
C ASN A 399 -10.99 9.75 1.88
N ALA A 400 -10.34 10.13 0.78
CA ALA A 400 -9.63 11.41 0.70
C ALA A 400 -10.59 12.59 0.80
N GLU A 401 -11.72 12.56 0.07
CA GLU A 401 -12.78 13.56 0.16
C GLU A 401 -13.28 13.70 1.60
N LEU A 402 -13.56 12.59 2.27
CA LEU A 402 -14.02 12.57 3.64
C LEU A 402 -13.02 13.21 4.62
N LEU A 403 -11.71 12.99 4.44
CA LEU A 403 -10.67 13.58 5.30
C LEU A 403 -10.42 15.06 5.01
N GLN A 404 -10.66 15.51 3.77
CA GLN A 404 -10.35 16.87 3.31
C GLN A 404 -11.57 17.80 3.33
N ASP A 405 -12.78 17.27 3.34
CA ASP A 405 -14.03 18.03 3.35
C ASP A 405 -14.96 17.56 4.47
N THR A 406 -14.42 17.49 5.68
CA THR A 406 -15.14 17.02 6.86
C THR A 406 -16.23 17.99 7.29
N ASP A 407 -17.50 17.61 7.11
CA ASP A 407 -18.66 18.35 7.65
C ASP A 407 -18.79 18.07 9.14
N TRP A 408 -18.26 18.97 9.97
CA TRP A 408 -18.26 18.84 11.42
C TRP A 408 -19.67 18.84 12.05
N ASN A 409 -20.68 19.40 11.40
CA ASN A 409 -22.05 19.34 11.90
C ASN A 409 -22.61 17.93 11.74
N LYS A 410 -22.33 17.29 10.63
CA LYS A 410 -22.69 15.88 10.41
C LYS A 410 -21.87 14.93 11.30
N VAL A 411 -20.58 15.22 11.51
CA VAL A 411 -19.71 14.42 12.41
C VAL A 411 -20.20 14.47 13.87
N LYS A 412 -20.73 15.60 14.35
CA LYS A 412 -21.33 15.69 15.70
C LYS A 412 -22.52 14.76 15.86
N LEU A 413 -23.29 14.53 14.79
CA LEU A 413 -24.44 13.62 14.81
C LEU A 413 -24.03 12.17 14.61
N ASP A 414 -23.00 11.94 13.80
CA ASP A 414 -22.48 10.60 13.51
C ASP A 414 -20.93 10.65 13.36
N PRO A 415 -20.18 10.31 14.44
CA PRO A 415 -18.71 10.32 14.41
C PRO A 415 -18.05 9.41 13.36
N LYS A 416 -18.78 8.42 12.82
CA LYS A 416 -18.27 7.55 11.76
C LYS A 416 -17.96 8.33 10.47
N ARG A 417 -18.61 9.48 10.27
CA ARG A 417 -18.40 10.35 9.10
C ARG A 417 -17.03 11.03 9.04
N ALA A 418 -16.24 11.00 10.10
CA ALA A 418 -14.85 11.45 10.11
C ALA A 418 -13.85 10.28 10.00
N GLN A 419 -14.30 9.10 9.59
CA GLN A 419 -13.49 7.89 9.57
C GLN A 419 -13.43 7.31 8.17
N PRO A 420 -12.22 7.03 7.64
CA PRO A 420 -12.08 6.31 6.37
C PRO A 420 -12.84 4.99 6.40
N LYS A 421 -13.51 4.68 5.31
CA LYS A 421 -14.20 3.40 5.14
C LYS A 421 -13.18 2.27 4.97
N LEU A 422 -13.40 1.18 5.69
CA LEU A 422 -12.62 -0.06 5.61
C LEU A 422 -13.59 -1.24 5.49
N PRO A 423 -14.19 -1.45 4.31
CA PRO A 423 -15.20 -2.46 4.10
C PRO A 423 -14.65 -3.89 4.21
N SER A 424 -15.54 -4.80 4.59
CA SER A 424 -15.17 -6.20 4.86
C SER A 424 -14.58 -6.93 3.65
N TRP A 425 -15.02 -6.60 2.44
CA TRP A 425 -14.46 -7.18 1.21
C TRP A 425 -12.96 -6.83 1.00
N ILE A 426 -12.46 -5.74 1.59
CA ILE A 426 -11.02 -5.41 1.57
C ILE A 426 -10.26 -6.27 2.57
N TRP A 427 -10.62 -6.21 3.86
CA TRP A 427 -9.74 -6.75 4.89
C TRP A 427 -9.95 -8.24 5.21
N LYS A 428 -11.11 -8.83 4.86
CA LYS A 428 -11.38 -10.26 5.05
C LYS A 428 -10.88 -11.15 3.91
N HIS A 429 -10.37 -10.55 2.82
CA HIS A 429 -9.90 -11.32 1.67
C HIS A 429 -8.64 -12.13 2.00
N ASP A 430 -8.61 -13.36 1.56
CA ASP A 430 -7.43 -14.22 1.60
C ASP A 430 -6.96 -14.49 0.15
N PRO A 431 -5.90 -13.80 -0.32
CA PRO A 431 -5.48 -13.90 -1.72
C PRO A 431 -4.92 -15.27 -2.09
N GLU A 432 -4.35 -16.01 -1.12
CA GLU A 432 -3.85 -17.35 -1.35
C GLU A 432 -5.01 -18.34 -1.52
N LYS A 433 -5.91 -18.39 -0.53
CA LYS A 433 -7.09 -19.24 -0.57
C LYS A 433 -7.92 -19.00 -1.83
N TYR A 434 -8.16 -17.74 -2.15
CA TYR A 434 -8.91 -17.35 -3.33
C TYR A 434 -8.27 -17.85 -4.63
N ALA A 435 -6.94 -17.77 -4.75
CA ALA A 435 -6.22 -18.27 -5.91
C ALA A 435 -6.38 -19.79 -6.05
N TYR A 436 -6.19 -20.56 -4.97
CA TYR A 436 -6.32 -22.02 -5.01
C TYR A 436 -7.74 -22.50 -5.33
N GLU A 437 -8.76 -21.85 -4.82
CA GLU A 437 -10.16 -22.22 -5.05
C GLU A 437 -10.65 -21.88 -6.45
N ASN A 438 -10.07 -20.87 -7.10
CA ASN A 438 -10.64 -20.29 -8.31
C ASN A 438 -9.72 -20.31 -9.53
N TYR A 439 -8.46 -20.77 -9.41
CA TYR A 439 -7.49 -20.72 -10.51
C TYR A 439 -8.01 -21.42 -11.78
N ASP A 440 -8.45 -22.69 -11.69
CA ASP A 440 -8.85 -23.47 -12.84
C ASP A 440 -10.05 -22.84 -13.56
N LYS A 441 -11.04 -22.35 -12.81
CA LYS A 441 -12.21 -21.68 -13.35
C LYS A 441 -11.82 -20.39 -14.09
N MET A 442 -10.99 -19.56 -13.48
CA MET A 442 -10.55 -18.31 -14.10
C MET A 442 -9.65 -18.56 -15.31
N ALA A 443 -8.73 -19.51 -15.22
CA ALA A 443 -7.87 -19.91 -16.33
C ALA A 443 -8.70 -20.40 -17.55
N GLU A 444 -9.79 -21.12 -17.31
CA GLU A 444 -10.68 -21.58 -18.37
C GLU A 444 -11.41 -20.39 -19.05
N THR A 445 -11.88 -19.40 -18.29
CA THR A 445 -12.49 -18.18 -18.89
C THR A 445 -11.51 -17.42 -19.78
N ILE A 446 -10.22 -17.40 -19.40
CA ILE A 446 -9.17 -16.78 -20.22
C ILE A 446 -8.95 -17.54 -21.53
N LYS A 447 -8.87 -18.88 -21.48
CA LYS A 447 -8.74 -19.72 -22.67
C LYS A 447 -9.92 -19.57 -23.62
N GLN A 448 -11.12 -19.39 -23.08
CA GLN A 448 -12.35 -19.17 -23.84
C GLN A 448 -12.49 -17.73 -24.37
N GLY A 449 -11.59 -16.83 -23.99
CA GLY A 449 -11.64 -15.43 -24.41
C GLY A 449 -12.77 -14.61 -23.77
N ILE A 450 -13.34 -15.07 -22.64
CA ILE A 450 -14.39 -14.35 -21.93
C ILE A 450 -13.83 -13.03 -21.38
N PRO A 451 -14.46 -11.87 -21.65
CA PRO A 451 -14.06 -10.59 -21.10
C PRO A 451 -14.05 -10.60 -19.56
N PHE A 452 -13.14 -9.85 -18.93
CA PHE A 452 -12.95 -9.88 -17.48
C PHE A 452 -14.17 -9.38 -16.68
N ASP A 453 -14.97 -8.50 -17.27
CA ASP A 453 -16.19 -7.92 -16.70
C ASP A 453 -17.44 -8.79 -16.93
N GLN A 454 -17.30 -9.92 -17.65
CA GLN A 454 -18.36 -10.89 -17.93
C GLN A 454 -18.13 -12.25 -17.26
N VAL A 455 -17.13 -12.35 -16.37
CA VAL A 455 -16.86 -13.58 -15.64
C VAL A 455 -17.86 -13.72 -14.49
N ASP A 456 -18.70 -14.75 -14.56
CA ASP A 456 -19.72 -15.09 -13.56
C ASP A 456 -19.47 -16.41 -12.81
N THR A 457 -18.49 -17.19 -13.29
CA THR A 457 -18.15 -18.52 -12.74
C THR A 457 -17.24 -18.46 -11.52
N VAL A 458 -16.66 -17.28 -11.24
CA VAL A 458 -15.74 -17.03 -10.13
C VAL A 458 -16.39 -16.03 -9.17
N PRO A 459 -16.47 -16.32 -7.86
CA PRO A 459 -17.07 -15.40 -6.90
C PRO A 459 -16.28 -14.08 -6.86
N PRO A 460 -16.95 -12.90 -6.81
CA PRO A 460 -16.28 -11.63 -6.74
C PRO A 460 -15.53 -11.44 -5.42
N ASN A 461 -14.33 -10.85 -5.47
CA ASN A 461 -13.53 -10.47 -4.33
C ASN A 461 -13.41 -8.93 -4.18
N TYR A 462 -14.41 -8.22 -4.67
CA TYR A 462 -14.62 -6.78 -4.67
C TYR A 462 -16.02 -6.47 -4.12
N PRO A 463 -16.49 -5.21 -4.07
CA PRO A 463 -17.78 -4.91 -3.43
C PRO A 463 -18.91 -5.83 -3.87
N PRO A 464 -19.62 -6.51 -2.96
CA PRO A 464 -20.74 -7.38 -3.30
C PRO A 464 -21.80 -6.67 -4.14
N GLY A 465 -22.24 -7.30 -5.24
CA GLY A 465 -23.22 -6.72 -6.16
C GLY A 465 -22.67 -5.66 -7.12
N TYR A 466 -21.39 -5.29 -7.02
CA TYR A 466 -20.77 -4.33 -7.93
C TYR A 466 -20.56 -4.97 -9.31
N ARG A 467 -20.89 -4.20 -10.36
CA ARG A 467 -20.51 -4.50 -11.73
C ARG A 467 -19.49 -3.49 -12.19
N TYR A 468 -18.32 -3.97 -12.63
CA TYR A 468 -17.25 -3.09 -13.05
C TYR A 468 -17.68 -2.21 -14.22
N LYS A 469 -17.50 -0.91 -14.06
CA LYS A 469 -17.57 0.10 -15.11
C LYS A 469 -16.22 0.80 -15.15
N ALA A 470 -15.62 0.90 -16.33
CA ALA A 470 -14.37 1.65 -16.49
C ALA A 470 -14.58 3.09 -16.00
N TRP A 471 -13.58 3.63 -15.31
CA TRP A 471 -13.58 4.98 -14.78
C TRP A 471 -12.18 5.58 -14.85
N SER A 472 -12.12 6.88 -14.85
CA SER A 472 -10.87 7.62 -14.82
C SER A 472 -10.79 8.57 -13.63
N ILE A 473 -9.56 8.92 -13.24
CA ILE A 473 -9.33 9.91 -12.20
C ILE A 473 -9.85 11.29 -12.65
N ASP A 474 -9.80 11.59 -13.95
CA ASP A 474 -10.30 12.86 -14.49
C ASP A 474 -11.79 13.03 -14.25
N GLU A 475 -12.59 11.96 -14.46
CA GLU A 475 -14.03 11.96 -14.18
C GLU A 475 -14.30 12.21 -12.68
N ILE A 476 -13.56 11.52 -11.79
CA ILE A 476 -13.67 11.74 -10.35
C ILE A 476 -13.32 13.20 -9.98
N MET A 477 -12.23 13.72 -10.52
CA MET A 477 -11.79 15.08 -10.21
C MET A 477 -12.71 16.14 -10.81
N GLU A 478 -13.40 15.83 -11.91
CA GLU A 478 -14.44 16.70 -12.45
C GLU A 478 -15.67 16.73 -11.52
N ASP A 479 -16.08 15.58 -10.99
CA ASP A 479 -17.17 15.52 -10.01
C ASP A 479 -16.84 16.35 -8.77
N VAL A 480 -15.64 16.19 -8.19
CA VAL A 480 -15.17 16.96 -7.04
C VAL A 480 -15.17 18.47 -7.32
N ARG A 481 -14.62 18.90 -8.46
CA ARG A 481 -14.60 20.32 -8.86
C ARG A 481 -16.00 20.94 -9.02
N ASN A 482 -16.98 20.11 -9.42
CA ASN A 482 -18.37 20.52 -9.57
C ASN A 482 -19.19 20.35 -8.28
N GLY A 483 -18.55 20.04 -7.14
CA GLY A 483 -19.22 19.82 -5.85
C GLY A 483 -20.12 18.59 -5.83
N ARG A 484 -19.91 17.64 -6.75
CA ARG A 484 -20.64 16.38 -6.78
C ARG A 484 -19.88 15.34 -5.93
N PRO A 485 -20.56 14.57 -5.07
CA PRO A 485 -19.92 13.52 -4.29
C PRO A 485 -19.39 12.42 -5.22
N ILE A 486 -18.28 11.82 -4.84
CA ILE A 486 -17.67 10.72 -5.60
C ILE A 486 -18.64 9.53 -5.66
N GLN A 487 -19.00 9.15 -6.87
CA GLN A 487 -19.91 8.04 -7.13
C GLN A 487 -19.16 6.71 -7.12
N LEU A 488 -19.33 5.90 -6.09
CA LEU A 488 -18.71 4.57 -6.01
C LEU A 488 -19.35 3.58 -7.01
N GLY A 489 -20.62 3.77 -7.31
CA GLY A 489 -21.41 2.90 -8.21
C GLY A 489 -22.28 1.90 -7.42
N ASP A 490 -22.82 0.93 -8.13
CA ASP A 490 -23.63 -0.13 -7.53
C ASP A 490 -22.80 -0.99 -6.55
N GLY A 491 -23.45 -1.80 -5.74
CA GLY A 491 -22.81 -2.72 -4.81
C GLY A 491 -22.68 -2.22 -3.38
N ASP A 492 -22.24 -3.11 -2.50
CA ASP A 492 -22.02 -2.85 -1.07
C ASP A 492 -20.59 -2.40 -0.82
N TRP A 493 -20.43 -1.12 -0.53
CA TRP A 493 -19.15 -0.46 -0.26
C TRP A 493 -18.90 -0.20 1.23
N GLU A 494 -19.74 -0.78 2.12
CA GLU A 494 -19.62 -0.62 3.58
C GLU A 494 -18.79 -1.73 4.25
#